data_ebba8b5c0c8bf3b869b83e3679dbc80c
#
_entry.id   ebba8b5c0c8bf3b869b83e3679dbc80c
#
_cell.length_a   1.000
_cell.length_b   1.000
_cell.length_c   1.000
_cell.angle_alpha   90.00
_cell.angle_beta   90.00
_cell.angle_gamma   90.00
#
_symmetry.space_group_name_H-M   'P 1'
#
loop_
_entity.id
_entity.type
_entity.pdbx_description
1 polymer ?
#
loop_
_entity_poly.entity_id
_entity_poly.type
_entity_poly.pdbx_seq_one_letter_code
_entity_poly.pdbx_strand_id
1 'polypeptide(L)'
;MPVAIARPGPWTHRDLTAGGTRFHAALAGPEDSASLILLLHPFPECWWAWRHVLPRLAEAGHRAAALDLRGFGGSDRPPSGHDLHTLAEDAVRVVAALGYERCAVVGAGLGGQVAWVMAGMRPDLVAGIVPVAAPHPVAVRSLRGRAFFSGTAVQQLTLRIPALPERALTSHQGMERLLRSWVGRGRVERVLEASDYYADLLARPGAVRGPIETVKRSRLRRAEMSALAAPIAVPVLSIQGENDPVQPAQAHARDSHHVSGFMRKTVLHGVGHYPAEEAPDELVEAIGPFLADVAPAA
;
A
#
# COMPACT_ATOMS: atom_id res chain seq x y z
N MET A 1 -27.87 2.85 -4.28
CA MET A 1 -27.19 2.81 -5.58
C MET A 1 -25.93 1.97 -5.47
N PRO A 2 -25.49 1.22 -6.50
CA PRO A 2 -24.21 0.50 -6.41
C PRO A 2 -23.06 1.49 -6.22
N VAL A 3 -22.11 1.16 -5.34
CA VAL A 3 -20.94 1.99 -5.06
C VAL A 3 -20.08 2.13 -6.31
N ALA A 4 -19.82 3.36 -6.74
CA ALA A 4 -18.97 3.62 -7.88
C ALA A 4 -17.48 3.35 -7.52
N ILE A 5 -16.85 2.46 -8.26
CA ILE A 5 -15.40 2.20 -8.17
C ILE A 5 -14.64 3.37 -8.80
N ALA A 6 -15.03 3.74 -10.01
CA ALA A 6 -14.48 4.87 -10.75
C ALA A 6 -15.12 6.18 -10.25
N ARG A 7 -14.59 6.74 -9.17
CA ARG A 7 -15.03 8.05 -8.67
C ARG A 7 -14.39 9.17 -9.49
N PRO A 8 -15.16 10.22 -9.86
CA PRO A 8 -14.62 11.33 -10.62
C PRO A 8 -13.58 12.13 -9.81
N GLY A 9 -12.63 12.70 -10.53
CA GLY A 9 -11.56 13.53 -9.96
C GLY A 9 -10.55 13.92 -11.04
N PRO A 10 -9.44 14.56 -10.67
CA PRO A 10 -8.38 14.96 -11.59
C PRO A 10 -7.48 13.75 -11.98
N TRP A 11 -8.09 12.67 -12.39
CA TRP A 11 -7.48 11.40 -12.82
C TRP A 11 -8.35 10.72 -13.88
N THR A 12 -7.76 9.75 -14.56
CA THR A 12 -8.44 8.84 -15.47
C THR A 12 -8.45 7.43 -14.89
N HIS A 13 -9.51 6.67 -15.14
CA HIS A 13 -9.60 5.28 -14.74
C HIS A 13 -9.24 4.35 -15.90
N ARG A 14 -8.44 3.33 -15.63
CA ARG A 14 -8.09 2.29 -16.61
C ARG A 14 -8.28 0.90 -16.01
N ASP A 15 -8.89 0.03 -16.81
CA ASP A 15 -8.85 -1.40 -16.60
C ASP A 15 -7.71 -2.00 -17.43
N LEU A 16 -6.86 -2.80 -16.79
CA LEU A 16 -5.66 -3.39 -17.37
C LEU A 16 -5.73 -4.90 -17.21
N THR A 17 -5.43 -5.65 -18.25
CA THR A 17 -5.28 -7.11 -18.14
C THR A 17 -3.82 -7.46 -18.02
N ALA A 18 -3.43 -8.07 -16.90
CA ALA A 18 -2.08 -8.51 -16.63
C ALA A 18 -2.08 -9.92 -16.02
N GLY A 19 -1.36 -10.86 -16.64
CA GLY A 19 -1.30 -12.24 -16.18
C GLY A 19 -2.66 -12.94 -16.07
N GLY A 20 -3.60 -12.61 -16.96
CA GLY A 20 -4.97 -13.17 -16.96
C GLY A 20 -5.90 -12.62 -15.88
N THR A 21 -5.50 -11.61 -15.15
CA THR A 21 -6.30 -10.90 -14.13
C THR A 21 -6.53 -9.47 -14.59
N ARG A 22 -7.76 -8.97 -14.44
CA ARG A 22 -8.09 -7.56 -14.70
C ARG A 22 -7.82 -6.74 -13.45
N PHE A 23 -7.08 -5.66 -13.62
CA PHE A 23 -6.75 -4.69 -12.58
C PHE A 23 -7.36 -3.33 -12.92
N HIS A 24 -7.84 -2.65 -11.90
CA HIS A 24 -8.26 -1.26 -11.98
C HIS A 24 -7.19 -0.34 -11.42
N ALA A 25 -6.94 0.77 -12.09
CA ALA A 25 -6.05 1.83 -11.62
C ALA A 25 -6.62 3.22 -11.92
N ALA A 26 -6.37 4.16 -11.03
CA ALA A 26 -6.56 5.59 -11.28
C ALA A 26 -5.21 6.23 -11.62
N LEU A 27 -5.14 6.96 -12.74
CA LEU A 27 -3.92 7.54 -13.28
C LEU A 27 -4.02 9.05 -13.37
N ALA A 28 -2.94 9.75 -13.01
CA ALA A 28 -2.83 11.21 -13.18
C ALA A 28 -1.42 11.60 -13.65
N GLY A 29 -1.29 12.83 -14.12
CA GLY A 29 -0.04 13.37 -14.65
C GLY A 29 0.16 13.12 -16.15
N PRO A 30 1.27 13.61 -16.73
CA PRO A 30 1.53 13.57 -18.16
C PRO A 30 1.63 12.13 -18.68
N GLU A 31 0.98 11.88 -19.82
CA GLU A 31 0.92 10.53 -20.41
C GLU A 31 2.22 10.12 -21.11
N ASP A 32 3.01 11.08 -21.51
CA ASP A 32 4.30 10.93 -22.21
C ASP A 32 5.50 10.85 -21.25
N SER A 33 5.27 10.84 -19.95
CA SER A 33 6.35 10.69 -18.96
C SER A 33 7.08 9.36 -19.14
N ALA A 34 8.40 9.41 -19.16
CA ALA A 34 9.25 8.22 -19.21
C ALA A 34 9.29 7.43 -17.88
N SER A 35 8.81 8.03 -16.79
CA SER A 35 8.82 7.47 -15.44
C SER A 35 7.40 7.27 -14.92
N LEU A 36 7.21 6.19 -14.16
CA LEU A 36 5.96 5.89 -13.47
C LEU A 36 6.17 5.87 -11.96
N ILE A 37 5.27 6.49 -11.21
CA ILE A 37 5.11 6.26 -9.77
C ILE A 37 3.91 5.34 -9.56
N LEU A 38 4.17 4.12 -9.10
CA LEU A 38 3.13 3.15 -8.75
C LEU A 38 2.75 3.32 -7.28
N LEU A 39 1.47 3.63 -7.01
CA LEU A 39 0.91 3.81 -5.67
C LEU A 39 0.13 2.56 -5.26
N LEU A 40 0.55 1.91 -4.16
CA LEU A 40 -0.05 0.68 -3.64
C LEU A 40 -0.71 0.96 -2.29
N HIS A 41 -2.02 0.72 -2.21
CA HIS A 41 -2.86 1.06 -1.06
C HIS A 41 -2.64 0.16 0.17
N PRO A 42 -2.95 0.64 1.39
CA PRO A 42 -2.96 -0.18 2.60
C PRO A 42 -4.23 -1.05 2.70
N PHE A 43 -4.25 -1.93 3.70
CA PHE A 43 -5.46 -2.65 4.11
C PHE A 43 -6.29 -1.78 5.07
N PRO A 44 -7.62 -1.79 4.99
CA PRO A 44 -8.48 -2.53 4.06
C PRO A 44 -8.94 -1.69 2.85
N GLU A 45 -8.20 -0.71 2.46
CA GLU A 45 -8.53 0.35 1.51
C GLU A 45 -8.40 -0.11 0.05
N CYS A 46 -8.41 0.84 -0.87
CA CYS A 46 -8.26 0.67 -2.31
C CYS A 46 -7.52 1.89 -2.90
N TRP A 47 -7.47 2.04 -4.22
CA TRP A 47 -6.85 3.19 -4.89
C TRP A 47 -7.27 4.55 -4.30
N TRP A 48 -8.48 4.65 -3.72
CA TRP A 48 -9.04 5.88 -3.14
C TRP A 48 -8.23 6.42 -1.95
N ALA A 49 -7.41 5.58 -1.31
CA ALA A 49 -6.44 6.00 -0.28
C ALA A 49 -5.48 7.09 -0.79
N TRP A 50 -5.23 7.10 -2.09
CA TRP A 50 -4.30 8.01 -2.75
C TRP A 50 -4.97 9.25 -3.37
N ARG A 51 -6.31 9.45 -3.18
CA ARG A 51 -7.09 10.54 -3.78
C ARG A 51 -6.53 11.94 -3.54
N HIS A 52 -5.84 12.15 -2.43
CA HIS A 52 -5.21 13.43 -2.09
C HIS A 52 -3.75 13.52 -2.54
N VAL A 53 -3.06 12.41 -2.69
CA VAL A 53 -1.65 12.34 -3.10
C VAL A 53 -1.51 12.33 -4.62
N LEU A 54 -2.36 11.57 -5.30
CA LEU A 54 -2.31 11.37 -6.75
C LEU A 54 -2.33 12.68 -7.56
N PRO A 55 -3.25 13.65 -7.28
CA PRO A 55 -3.24 14.94 -7.98
C PRO A 55 -1.98 15.76 -7.72
N ARG A 56 -1.48 15.75 -6.49
CA ARG A 56 -0.27 16.51 -6.11
C ARG A 56 0.99 16.01 -6.81
N LEU A 57 1.11 14.69 -7.01
CA LEU A 57 2.18 14.12 -7.81
C LEU A 57 2.06 14.53 -9.28
N ALA A 58 0.82 14.57 -9.81
CA ALA A 58 0.56 15.03 -11.17
C ALA A 58 0.89 16.52 -11.35
N GLU A 59 0.53 17.38 -10.39
CA GLU A 59 0.88 18.80 -10.36
C GLU A 59 2.40 19.03 -10.28
N ALA A 60 3.14 18.12 -9.64
CA ALA A 60 4.59 18.12 -9.62
C ALA A 60 5.23 17.56 -10.91
N GLY A 61 4.42 17.23 -11.94
CA GLY A 61 4.88 16.75 -13.25
C GLY A 61 5.14 15.24 -13.32
N HIS A 62 4.78 14.47 -12.29
CA HIS A 62 4.96 13.02 -12.29
C HIS A 62 3.76 12.28 -12.90
N ARG A 63 4.02 11.22 -13.66
CA ARG A 63 3.01 10.22 -14.01
C ARG A 63 2.84 9.26 -12.84
N ALA A 64 1.62 9.18 -12.29
CA ALA A 64 1.32 8.31 -11.16
C ALA A 64 0.11 7.41 -11.45
N ALA A 65 0.13 6.18 -10.93
CA ALA A 65 -0.94 5.20 -11.02
C ALA A 65 -1.25 4.61 -9.64
N ALA A 66 -2.44 4.86 -9.12
CA ALA A 66 -2.97 4.26 -7.90
C ALA A 66 -3.69 2.96 -8.26
N LEU A 67 -3.06 1.84 -7.96
CA LEU A 67 -3.50 0.50 -8.32
C LEU A 67 -4.41 -0.10 -7.24
N ASP A 68 -5.55 -0.66 -7.65
CA ASP A 68 -6.27 -1.63 -6.83
C ASP A 68 -5.57 -2.99 -6.87
N LEU A 69 -5.05 -3.44 -5.76
CA LEU A 69 -4.44 -4.76 -5.65
C LEU A 69 -5.45 -5.88 -5.93
N ARG A 70 -4.98 -7.06 -6.31
CA ARG A 70 -5.78 -8.28 -6.49
C ARG A 70 -6.74 -8.48 -5.33
N GLY A 71 -8.03 -8.63 -5.63
CA GLY A 71 -9.07 -8.84 -4.63
C GLY A 71 -9.63 -7.57 -4.00
N PHE A 72 -9.08 -6.40 -4.32
CA PHE A 72 -9.51 -5.11 -3.77
C PHE A 72 -10.16 -4.23 -4.85
N GLY A 73 -10.91 -3.23 -4.39
CA GLY A 73 -11.46 -2.17 -5.21
C GLY A 73 -12.21 -2.66 -6.45
N GLY A 74 -11.73 -2.21 -7.61
CA GLY A 74 -12.23 -2.57 -8.94
C GLY A 74 -11.52 -3.74 -9.59
N SER A 75 -10.42 -4.23 -9.00
CA SER A 75 -9.68 -5.36 -9.54
C SER A 75 -10.41 -6.69 -9.36
N ASP A 76 -10.08 -7.67 -10.20
CA ASP A 76 -10.63 -9.01 -10.13
C ASP A 76 -10.32 -9.68 -8.79
N ARG A 77 -11.19 -10.62 -8.42
CA ARG A 77 -11.19 -11.34 -7.15
C ARG A 77 -10.98 -12.85 -7.37
N PRO A 78 -9.80 -13.27 -7.86
CA PRO A 78 -9.52 -14.69 -8.03
C PRO A 78 -9.59 -15.42 -6.68
N PRO A 79 -9.90 -16.73 -6.70
CA PRO A 79 -10.04 -17.51 -5.46
C PRO A 79 -8.71 -17.76 -4.73
N SER A 80 -7.57 -17.44 -5.37
CA SER A 80 -6.21 -17.66 -4.86
C SER A 80 -5.26 -16.53 -5.23
N GLY A 81 -3.99 -16.61 -4.78
CA GLY A 81 -2.96 -15.62 -5.11
C GLY A 81 -3.03 -14.37 -4.23
N HIS A 82 -3.41 -14.51 -2.96
CA HIS A 82 -3.49 -13.41 -2.00
C HIS A 82 -2.27 -13.32 -1.08
N ASP A 83 -1.14 -13.92 -1.47
CA ASP A 83 0.15 -13.77 -0.79
C ASP A 83 0.96 -12.62 -1.38
N LEU A 84 1.94 -12.12 -0.60
CA LEU A 84 2.73 -10.94 -0.98
C LEU A 84 3.53 -11.15 -2.27
N HIS A 85 4.01 -12.37 -2.53
CA HIS A 85 4.76 -12.67 -3.75
C HIS A 85 3.87 -12.50 -4.99
N THR A 86 2.68 -13.09 -4.98
CA THR A 86 1.71 -12.95 -6.08
C THR A 86 1.27 -11.50 -6.28
N LEU A 87 1.02 -10.75 -5.19
CA LEU A 87 0.68 -9.33 -5.28
C LEU A 87 1.82 -8.51 -5.90
N ALA A 88 3.08 -8.83 -5.57
CA ALA A 88 4.25 -8.18 -6.15
C ALA A 88 4.42 -8.53 -7.64
N GLU A 89 4.23 -9.80 -8.03
CA GLU A 89 4.22 -10.20 -9.44
C GLU A 89 3.13 -9.51 -10.24
N ASP A 90 1.93 -9.37 -9.67
CA ASP A 90 0.84 -8.65 -10.31
C ASP A 90 1.21 -7.18 -10.55
N ALA A 91 1.78 -6.52 -9.54
CA ALA A 91 2.22 -5.13 -9.66
C ALA A 91 3.31 -4.96 -10.74
N VAL A 92 4.27 -5.89 -10.82
CA VAL A 92 5.28 -5.94 -11.90
C VAL A 92 4.61 -6.04 -13.27
N ARG A 93 3.64 -6.96 -13.43
CA ARG A 93 2.92 -7.14 -14.70
C ARG A 93 2.06 -5.92 -15.07
N VAL A 94 1.48 -5.24 -14.07
CA VAL A 94 0.72 -4.01 -14.28
C VAL A 94 1.62 -2.88 -14.76
N VAL A 95 2.83 -2.71 -14.23
CA VAL A 95 3.81 -1.72 -14.73
C VAL A 95 4.10 -1.94 -16.21
N ALA A 96 4.36 -3.19 -16.61
CA ALA A 96 4.58 -3.55 -18.02
C ALA A 96 3.32 -3.32 -18.89
N ALA A 97 2.13 -3.64 -18.37
CA ALA A 97 0.86 -3.40 -19.08
C ALA A 97 0.53 -1.91 -19.22
N LEU A 98 1.06 -1.06 -18.36
CA LEU A 98 1.02 0.40 -18.50
C LEU A 98 2.03 0.95 -19.52
N GLY A 99 2.96 0.11 -20.01
CA GLY A 99 3.97 0.48 -21.01
C GLY A 99 5.29 0.98 -20.41
N TYR A 100 5.54 0.74 -19.13
CA TYR A 100 6.77 1.19 -18.45
C TYR A 100 7.74 0.05 -18.19
N GLU A 101 9.03 0.33 -18.41
CA GLU A 101 10.14 -0.59 -18.13
C GLU A 101 10.66 -0.41 -16.69
N ARG A 102 10.48 0.79 -16.11
CA ARG A 102 10.89 1.13 -14.74
C ARG A 102 9.84 1.96 -14.03
N CYS A 103 9.78 1.81 -12.71
CA CYS A 103 8.90 2.61 -11.85
C CYS A 103 9.52 2.86 -10.48
N ALA A 104 9.15 4.00 -9.86
CA ALA A 104 9.23 4.13 -8.41
C ALA A 104 7.96 3.54 -7.78
N VAL A 105 8.07 2.91 -6.61
CA VAL A 105 6.90 2.33 -5.92
C VAL A 105 6.71 3.01 -4.57
N VAL A 106 5.55 3.63 -4.38
CA VAL A 106 5.13 4.19 -3.09
C VAL A 106 4.02 3.30 -2.56
N GLY A 107 4.26 2.59 -1.47
CA GLY A 107 3.30 1.64 -0.91
C GLY A 107 3.03 1.90 0.56
N ALA A 108 1.75 1.96 0.95
CA ALA A 108 1.35 2.12 2.35
C ALA A 108 0.92 0.79 2.97
N GLY A 109 1.30 0.52 4.21
CA GLY A 109 0.93 -0.69 4.93
C GLY A 109 1.15 -1.96 4.12
N LEU A 110 0.05 -2.63 3.70
CA LEU A 110 0.10 -3.80 2.81
C LEU A 110 0.84 -3.49 1.50
N GLY A 111 0.53 -2.37 0.85
CA GLY A 111 1.20 -1.94 -0.37
C GLY A 111 2.71 -1.72 -0.19
N GLY A 112 3.12 -1.27 1.00
CA GLY A 112 4.54 -1.13 1.34
C GLY A 112 5.24 -2.49 1.53
N GLN A 113 4.54 -3.49 2.08
CA GLN A 113 5.05 -4.86 2.13
C GLN A 113 5.24 -5.44 0.72
N VAL A 114 4.30 -5.14 -0.20
CA VAL A 114 4.41 -5.51 -1.62
C VAL A 114 5.60 -4.80 -2.28
N ALA A 115 5.82 -3.51 -2.00
CA ALA A 115 6.94 -2.74 -2.54
C ALA A 115 8.32 -3.34 -2.15
N TRP A 116 8.49 -3.78 -0.91
CA TRP A 116 9.69 -4.49 -0.47
C TRP A 116 9.94 -5.77 -1.28
N VAL A 117 8.88 -6.58 -1.47
CA VAL A 117 8.99 -7.84 -2.24
C VAL A 117 9.30 -7.55 -3.71
N MET A 118 8.64 -6.53 -4.32
CA MET A 118 8.95 -6.09 -5.70
C MET A 118 10.42 -5.70 -5.86
N ALA A 119 10.96 -4.92 -4.94
CA ALA A 119 12.35 -4.47 -4.98
C ALA A 119 13.34 -5.63 -4.88
N GLY A 120 13.02 -6.66 -4.10
CA GLY A 120 13.83 -7.88 -4.00
C GLY A 120 13.72 -8.79 -5.21
N MET A 121 12.55 -8.86 -5.85
CA MET A 121 12.29 -9.70 -7.02
C MET A 121 12.81 -9.07 -8.32
N ARG A 122 12.63 -7.77 -8.47
CA ARG A 122 12.86 -7.04 -9.72
C ARG A 122 13.59 -5.72 -9.49
N PRO A 123 14.84 -5.77 -8.98
CA PRO A 123 15.66 -4.57 -8.81
C PRO A 123 15.99 -3.86 -10.14
N ASP A 124 15.83 -4.56 -11.26
CA ASP A 124 15.96 -4.02 -12.61
C ASP A 124 14.78 -3.10 -13.00
N LEU A 125 13.57 -3.44 -12.57
CA LEU A 125 12.34 -2.70 -12.87
C LEU A 125 12.09 -1.59 -11.82
N VAL A 126 12.45 -1.82 -10.56
CA VAL A 126 12.15 -0.89 -9.46
C VAL A 126 13.29 0.13 -9.34
N ALA A 127 13.02 1.39 -9.65
CA ALA A 127 13.97 2.50 -9.55
C ALA A 127 14.25 2.94 -8.11
N GLY A 128 13.25 2.79 -7.24
CA GLY A 128 13.31 3.08 -5.81
C GLY A 128 11.99 2.77 -5.15
N ILE A 129 11.98 2.59 -3.83
CA ILE A 129 10.76 2.33 -3.06
C ILE A 129 10.57 3.34 -1.92
N VAL A 130 9.30 3.67 -1.68
CA VAL A 130 8.86 4.44 -0.50
C VAL A 130 7.86 3.58 0.28
N PRO A 131 8.33 2.71 1.19
CA PRO A 131 7.42 2.03 2.12
C PRO A 131 6.92 3.01 3.19
N VAL A 132 5.60 3.23 3.21
CA VAL A 132 4.89 4.13 4.12
C VAL A 132 4.21 3.30 5.19
N ALA A 133 4.51 3.52 6.46
CA ALA A 133 4.00 2.73 7.59
C ALA A 133 4.19 1.21 7.37
N ALA A 134 5.29 0.82 6.74
CA ALA A 134 5.55 -0.56 6.32
C ALA A 134 7.02 -0.94 6.52
N PRO A 135 7.39 -1.47 7.69
CA PRO A 135 8.75 -1.95 7.95
C PRO A 135 9.10 -3.14 7.05
N HIS A 136 10.39 -3.41 6.91
CA HIS A 136 10.87 -4.53 6.10
C HIS A 136 10.29 -5.87 6.60
N PRO A 137 9.67 -6.70 5.73
CA PRO A 137 8.91 -7.88 6.14
C PRO A 137 9.70 -8.90 6.97
N VAL A 138 11.00 -9.04 6.70
CA VAL A 138 11.88 -9.95 7.46
C VAL A 138 12.25 -9.36 8.82
N ALA A 139 12.46 -8.04 8.91
CA ALA A 139 12.81 -7.36 10.17
C ALA A 139 11.72 -7.54 11.24
N VAL A 140 10.46 -7.50 10.83
CA VAL A 140 9.29 -7.66 11.73
C VAL A 140 9.13 -9.09 12.27
N ARG A 141 9.73 -10.09 11.61
CA ARG A 141 9.67 -11.50 12.09
C ARG A 141 10.58 -11.76 13.28
N SER A 142 11.51 -10.87 13.60
CA SER A 142 12.37 -11.02 14.78
C SER A 142 11.53 -11.08 16.07
N LEU A 143 12.05 -11.74 17.13
CA LEU A 143 11.37 -11.82 18.44
C LEU A 143 10.97 -10.44 18.98
N ARG A 144 11.81 -9.42 18.74
CA ARG A 144 11.50 -8.03 19.12
C ARG A 144 10.36 -7.45 18.26
N GLY A 145 10.34 -7.70 16.96
CA GLY A 145 9.23 -7.33 16.08
C GLY A 145 7.91 -8.01 16.49
N ARG A 146 7.93 -9.27 16.91
CA ARG A 146 6.75 -9.98 17.43
C ARG A 146 6.15 -9.34 18.67
N ALA A 147 6.96 -8.79 19.57
CA ALA A 147 6.49 -8.12 20.78
C ALA A 147 5.68 -6.85 20.47
N PHE A 148 6.01 -6.15 19.37
CA PHE A 148 5.29 -4.95 18.94
C PHE A 148 4.03 -5.25 18.09
N PHE A 149 3.87 -6.49 17.65
CA PHE A 149 2.67 -6.96 16.93
C PHE A 149 1.55 -7.46 17.84
N SER A 150 1.56 -7.17 19.12
CA SER A 150 0.48 -7.60 20.04
C SER A 150 -0.90 -7.08 19.58
N GLY A 151 -1.00 -5.85 19.09
CA GLY A 151 -2.21 -5.33 18.46
C GLY A 151 -2.61 -6.11 17.21
N THR A 152 -1.67 -6.38 16.30
CA THR A 152 -1.90 -7.18 15.10
C THR A 152 -2.12 -8.66 15.40
N ALA A 153 -1.54 -9.22 16.47
CA ALA A 153 -1.80 -10.60 16.88
C ALA A 153 -3.26 -10.79 17.34
N VAL A 154 -3.80 -9.84 18.08
CA VAL A 154 -5.24 -9.83 18.44
C VAL A 154 -6.10 -9.68 17.19
N GLN A 155 -5.76 -8.79 16.29
CA GLN A 155 -6.46 -8.61 15.00
C GLN A 155 -6.36 -9.87 14.13
N GLN A 156 -5.18 -10.50 14.03
CA GLN A 156 -5.02 -11.77 13.33
C GLN A 156 -5.79 -12.93 13.99
N LEU A 157 -5.98 -12.88 15.30
CA LEU A 157 -6.83 -13.85 16.00
C LEU A 157 -8.30 -13.58 15.69
N THR A 158 -8.75 -12.32 15.70
CA THR A 158 -10.13 -11.96 15.33
C THR A 158 -10.45 -12.32 13.88
N LEU A 159 -9.48 -12.25 12.96
CA LEU A 159 -9.65 -12.70 11.57
C LEU A 159 -9.90 -14.20 11.42
N ARG A 160 -9.69 -15.00 12.47
CA ARG A 160 -9.99 -16.45 12.49
C ARG A 160 -11.38 -16.77 13.02
N ILE A 161 -12.07 -15.79 13.61
CA ILE A 161 -13.44 -15.97 14.10
C ILE A 161 -14.38 -15.86 12.90
N PRO A 162 -15.18 -16.91 12.59
CA PRO A 162 -16.10 -16.88 11.44
C PRO A 162 -17.03 -15.66 11.48
N ALA A 163 -17.27 -15.03 10.35
CA ALA A 163 -18.14 -13.89 10.13
C ALA A 163 -17.79 -12.58 10.89
N LEU A 164 -16.86 -12.58 11.84
CA LEU A 164 -16.49 -11.37 12.59
C LEU A 164 -15.73 -10.36 11.73
N PRO A 165 -14.69 -10.76 10.97
CA PRO A 165 -13.98 -9.84 10.09
C PRO A 165 -14.88 -9.29 8.99
N GLU A 166 -15.73 -10.13 8.40
CA GLU A 166 -16.68 -9.72 7.37
C GLU A 166 -17.61 -8.62 7.90
N ARG A 167 -18.24 -8.84 9.05
CA ARG A 167 -19.11 -7.83 9.68
C ARG A 167 -18.40 -6.55 10.04
N ALA A 168 -17.17 -6.66 10.54
CA ALA A 168 -16.37 -5.50 10.90
C ALA A 168 -16.03 -4.63 9.67
N LEU A 169 -15.67 -5.27 8.54
CA LEU A 169 -15.24 -4.58 7.32
C LEU A 169 -16.41 -4.11 6.44
N THR A 170 -17.57 -4.72 6.53
CA THR A 170 -18.74 -4.42 5.67
C THR A 170 -19.79 -3.56 6.35
N SER A 171 -19.64 -3.20 7.62
CA SER A 171 -20.50 -2.26 8.32
C SER A 171 -19.81 -0.91 8.53
N HIS A 172 -20.54 0.20 8.35
CA HIS A 172 -20.03 1.55 8.55
C HIS A 172 -19.39 1.71 9.95
N GLN A 173 -20.07 1.30 11.01
CA GLN A 173 -19.53 1.35 12.38
C GLN A 173 -18.28 0.49 12.58
N GLY A 174 -18.21 -0.67 11.92
CA GLY A 174 -17.06 -1.57 12.03
C GLY A 174 -15.85 -0.98 11.33
N MET A 175 -16.05 -0.44 10.12
CA MET A 175 -15.00 0.23 9.34
C MET A 175 -14.50 1.49 10.07
N GLU A 176 -15.42 2.34 10.54
CA GLU A 176 -15.07 3.52 11.32
C GLU A 176 -14.23 3.18 12.56
N ARG A 177 -14.63 2.16 13.34
CA ARG A 177 -13.85 1.73 14.52
C ARG A 177 -12.46 1.23 14.13
N LEU A 178 -12.36 0.48 13.04
CA LEU A 178 -11.08 -0.02 12.56
C LEU A 178 -10.16 1.13 12.18
N LEU A 179 -10.60 2.00 11.29
CA LEU A 179 -9.81 3.15 10.84
C LEU A 179 -9.43 4.06 12.02
N ARG A 180 -10.39 4.43 12.86
CA ARG A 180 -10.16 5.24 14.07
C ARG A 180 -9.10 4.64 15.01
N SER A 181 -9.03 3.31 15.09
CA SER A 181 -8.07 2.63 15.95
C SER A 181 -6.62 2.69 15.44
N TRP A 182 -6.40 3.07 14.16
CA TRP A 182 -5.09 3.09 13.51
C TRP A 182 -4.60 4.50 13.16
N VAL A 183 -5.45 5.49 13.29
CA VAL A 183 -5.16 6.91 13.00
C VAL A 183 -4.41 7.58 14.15
N GLY A 184 -3.54 8.53 13.82
CA GLY A 184 -2.90 9.42 14.78
C GLY A 184 -3.88 10.38 15.45
N ARG A 185 -3.55 10.83 16.67
CA ARG A 185 -4.40 11.77 17.41
C ARG A 185 -4.53 13.10 16.68
N GLY A 186 -5.78 13.58 16.54
CA GLY A 186 -6.08 14.88 15.92
C GLY A 186 -6.26 14.86 14.40
N ARG A 187 -6.09 13.69 13.73
CA ARG A 187 -6.23 13.58 12.28
C ARG A 187 -7.35 12.63 11.83
N VAL A 188 -8.19 12.22 12.76
CA VAL A 188 -9.21 11.18 12.60
C VAL A 188 -10.25 11.54 11.55
N GLU A 189 -10.74 12.77 11.53
CA GLU A 189 -11.86 13.19 10.67
C GLU A 189 -11.56 12.99 9.19
N ARG A 190 -10.36 13.33 8.74
CA ARG A 190 -9.95 13.20 7.33
C ARG A 190 -9.99 11.74 6.83
N VAL A 191 -9.56 10.80 7.67
CA VAL A 191 -9.59 9.36 7.32
C VAL A 191 -11.01 8.84 7.33
N LEU A 192 -11.84 9.31 8.27
CA LEU A 192 -13.23 8.86 8.40
C LEU A 192 -14.15 9.37 7.27
N GLU A 193 -13.78 10.41 6.54
CA GLU A 193 -14.50 10.85 5.33
C GLU A 193 -14.66 9.73 4.29
N ALA A 194 -13.73 8.76 4.25
CA ALA A 194 -13.77 7.64 3.33
C ALA A 194 -14.33 6.34 3.95
N SER A 195 -14.62 6.32 5.26
CA SER A 195 -14.99 5.10 5.97
C SER A 195 -16.23 4.40 5.39
N ASP A 196 -17.28 5.16 5.11
CA ASP A 196 -18.52 4.63 4.54
C ASP A 196 -18.30 4.08 3.13
N TYR A 197 -17.49 4.80 2.33
CA TYR A 197 -17.11 4.32 0.99
C TYR A 197 -16.38 2.98 1.03
N TYR A 198 -15.42 2.81 1.93
CA TYR A 198 -14.70 1.54 2.08
C TYR A 198 -15.63 0.42 2.58
N ALA A 199 -16.50 0.70 3.54
CA ALA A 199 -17.47 -0.27 4.02
C ALA A 199 -18.42 -0.74 2.91
N ASP A 200 -19.02 0.20 2.18
CA ASP A 200 -19.93 -0.08 1.06
C ASP A 200 -19.23 -0.83 -0.08
N LEU A 201 -17.98 -0.47 -0.38
CA LEU A 201 -17.18 -1.14 -1.39
C LEU A 201 -16.94 -2.61 -1.03
N LEU A 202 -16.65 -2.90 0.23
CA LEU A 202 -16.43 -4.25 0.75
C LEU A 202 -17.74 -5.02 1.00
N ALA A 203 -18.86 -4.34 1.18
CA ALA A 203 -20.18 -4.97 1.31
C ALA A 203 -20.72 -5.55 -0.01
N ARG A 204 -20.11 -5.21 -1.16
CA ARG A 204 -20.49 -5.81 -2.44
C ARG A 204 -20.27 -7.33 -2.41
N PRO A 205 -21.11 -8.13 -3.10
CA PRO A 205 -20.99 -9.59 -3.10
C PRO A 205 -19.57 -10.08 -3.39
N GLY A 206 -18.99 -10.82 -2.43
CA GLY A 206 -17.64 -11.40 -2.52
C GLY A 206 -16.46 -10.42 -2.38
N ALA A 207 -16.69 -9.09 -2.23
CA ALA A 207 -15.62 -8.10 -2.22
C ALA A 207 -14.74 -8.18 -0.97
N VAL A 208 -15.29 -8.51 0.18
CA VAL A 208 -14.56 -8.59 1.45
C VAL A 208 -13.61 -9.80 1.54
N ARG A 209 -13.85 -10.83 0.71
CA ARG A 209 -13.08 -12.08 0.77
C ARG A 209 -11.60 -11.89 0.43
N GLY A 210 -11.31 -11.15 -0.65
CA GLY A 210 -9.93 -10.88 -1.09
C GLY A 210 -9.07 -10.22 0.02
N PRO A 211 -9.50 -9.08 0.58
CA PRO A 211 -8.83 -8.43 1.71
C PRO A 211 -8.57 -9.37 2.90
N ILE A 212 -9.57 -10.14 3.33
CA ILE A 212 -9.43 -11.09 4.44
C ILE A 212 -8.40 -12.18 4.12
N GLU A 213 -8.47 -12.78 2.93
CA GLU A 213 -7.50 -13.81 2.52
C GLU A 213 -6.08 -13.23 2.40
N THR A 214 -5.93 -11.99 1.95
CA THR A 214 -4.63 -11.32 1.89
C THR A 214 -4.01 -11.18 3.28
N VAL A 215 -4.76 -10.72 4.28
CA VAL A 215 -4.24 -10.60 5.64
C VAL A 215 -3.94 -11.96 6.26
N LYS A 216 -4.79 -12.97 6.04
CA LYS A 216 -4.54 -14.35 6.50
C LYS A 216 -3.26 -14.93 5.89
N ARG A 217 -2.89 -14.53 4.67
CA ARG A 217 -1.74 -15.02 3.90
C ARG A 217 -0.54 -14.09 3.89
N SER A 218 -0.59 -12.95 4.61
CA SER A 218 0.51 -11.98 4.72
C SER A 218 1.77 -12.51 5.45
N ARG A 219 1.78 -13.78 5.86
CA ARG A 219 2.96 -14.43 6.42
C ARG A 219 3.95 -14.74 5.32
N LEU A 220 5.21 -14.35 5.53
CA LEU A 220 6.29 -14.68 4.60
C LEU A 220 6.41 -16.21 4.43
N ARG A 221 6.33 -16.64 3.19
CA ARG A 221 6.55 -18.02 2.75
C ARG A 221 7.93 -18.13 2.11
N ARG A 222 8.21 -19.29 1.52
CA ARG A 222 9.52 -19.56 0.89
C ARG A 222 9.82 -18.60 -0.26
N ALA A 223 8.81 -18.24 -1.06
CA ALA A 223 8.97 -17.34 -2.22
C ALA A 223 9.38 -15.92 -1.78
N GLU A 224 8.64 -15.33 -0.83
CA GLU A 224 8.97 -14.00 -0.28
C GLU A 224 10.31 -14.01 0.45
N MET A 225 10.59 -15.07 1.21
CA MET A 225 11.89 -15.23 1.88
C MET A 225 13.04 -15.33 0.88
N SER A 226 12.82 -15.96 -0.28
CA SER A 226 13.82 -16.03 -1.35
C SER A 226 14.03 -14.65 -2.00
N ALA A 227 12.96 -13.92 -2.28
CA ALA A 227 13.02 -12.57 -2.84
C ALA A 227 13.72 -11.57 -1.91
N LEU A 228 13.62 -11.77 -0.59
CA LEU A 228 14.19 -10.90 0.45
C LEU A 228 15.44 -11.51 1.10
N ALA A 229 16.06 -12.53 0.49
CA ALA A 229 17.24 -13.19 1.05
C ALA A 229 18.50 -12.32 0.96
N ALA A 230 18.63 -11.55 -0.12
CA ALA A 230 19.69 -10.55 -0.29
C ALA A 230 19.20 -9.18 0.20
N PRO A 231 20.10 -8.31 0.69
CA PRO A 231 19.75 -6.92 0.98
C PRO A 231 19.26 -6.19 -0.28
N ILE A 232 18.24 -5.35 -0.11
CA ILE A 232 17.66 -4.53 -1.17
C ILE A 232 18.69 -3.53 -1.70
N ALA A 233 18.97 -3.59 -2.98
CA ALA A 233 19.99 -2.73 -3.62
C ALA A 233 19.42 -1.39 -4.12
N VAL A 234 18.12 -1.32 -4.39
CA VAL A 234 17.48 -0.09 -4.85
C VAL A 234 17.37 0.95 -3.74
N PRO A 235 17.34 2.26 -4.06
CA PRO A 235 17.14 3.31 -3.07
C PRO A 235 15.83 3.14 -2.28
N VAL A 236 15.87 3.44 -0.99
CA VAL A 236 14.73 3.31 -0.07
C VAL A 236 14.54 4.60 0.73
N LEU A 237 13.32 5.14 0.71
CA LEU A 237 12.86 6.17 1.64
C LEU A 237 11.74 5.59 2.51
N SER A 238 12.03 5.22 3.76
CA SER A 238 11.02 4.72 4.70
C SER A 238 10.29 5.88 5.38
N ILE A 239 8.97 5.94 5.23
CA ILE A 239 8.10 6.91 5.90
C ILE A 239 7.38 6.25 7.07
N GLN A 240 7.43 6.89 8.23
CA GLN A 240 6.82 6.38 9.47
C GLN A 240 5.87 7.42 10.05
N GLY A 241 4.71 6.98 10.53
CA GLY A 241 3.88 7.80 11.41
C GLY A 241 4.41 7.74 12.85
N GLU A 242 4.58 8.89 13.51
CA GLU A 242 5.04 8.95 14.88
C GLU A 242 4.12 8.19 15.86
N ASN A 243 2.81 8.29 15.60
CA ASN A 243 1.75 7.72 16.43
C ASN A 243 1.12 6.45 15.83
N ASP A 244 1.83 5.77 14.93
CA ASP A 244 1.34 4.53 14.31
C ASP A 244 1.21 3.39 15.34
N PRO A 245 -0.01 2.97 15.69
CA PRO A 245 -0.22 1.89 16.65
C PRO A 245 -0.02 0.50 16.05
N VAL A 246 -0.01 0.40 14.72
CA VAL A 246 0.12 -0.87 13.98
C VAL A 246 1.58 -1.18 13.69
N GLN A 247 2.34 -0.16 13.27
CA GLN A 247 3.76 -0.26 12.92
C GLN A 247 4.55 0.84 13.67
N PRO A 248 4.74 0.70 14.99
CA PRO A 248 5.46 1.70 15.75
C PRO A 248 6.92 1.83 15.30
N ALA A 249 7.55 2.95 15.59
CA ALA A 249 8.91 3.28 15.15
C ALA A 249 9.94 2.16 15.39
N GLN A 250 9.77 1.38 16.47
CA GLN A 250 10.63 0.23 16.80
C GLN A 250 10.50 -0.91 15.78
N ALA A 251 9.37 -1.06 15.10
CA ALA A 251 9.20 -2.05 14.03
C ALA A 251 10.14 -1.78 12.84
N HIS A 252 10.47 -0.51 12.60
CA HIS A 252 11.36 -0.06 11.54
C HIS A 252 12.85 -0.03 11.93
N ALA A 253 13.21 -0.35 13.19
CA ALA A 253 14.55 -0.18 13.71
C ALA A 253 15.62 -1.00 12.96
N ARG A 254 15.21 -2.09 12.31
CA ARG A 254 16.11 -3.02 11.60
C ARG A 254 16.02 -2.97 10.09
N ASP A 255 15.21 -2.08 9.53
CA ASP A 255 15.03 -1.99 8.07
C ASP A 255 16.38 -1.79 7.35
N SER A 256 17.26 -0.96 7.91
CA SER A 256 18.59 -0.68 7.34
C SER A 256 19.50 -1.91 7.24
N HIS A 257 19.29 -2.95 8.03
CA HIS A 257 20.06 -4.20 7.92
C HIS A 257 19.69 -5.01 6.67
N HIS A 258 18.59 -4.67 6.03
CA HIS A 258 18.07 -5.35 4.84
C HIS A 258 18.20 -4.50 3.57
N VAL A 259 18.97 -3.40 3.63
CA VAL A 259 19.21 -2.50 2.49
C VAL A 259 20.72 -2.34 2.32
N SER A 260 21.22 -2.60 1.12
CA SER A 260 22.64 -2.39 0.76
C SER A 260 22.86 -1.08 0.01
N GLY A 261 21.78 -0.49 -0.55
CA GLY A 261 21.81 0.79 -1.24
C GLY A 261 21.55 1.98 -0.30
N PHE A 262 21.18 3.10 -0.91
CA PHE A 262 20.78 4.30 -0.16
C PHE A 262 19.51 4.03 0.64
N MET A 263 19.51 4.42 1.92
CA MET A 263 18.32 4.40 2.76
C MET A 263 18.20 5.64 3.63
N ARG A 264 17.03 6.28 3.58
CA ARG A 264 16.65 7.37 4.48
C ARG A 264 15.34 7.01 5.18
N LYS A 265 15.18 7.48 6.41
CA LYS A 265 13.94 7.37 7.20
C LYS A 265 13.42 8.76 7.51
N THR A 266 12.11 8.94 7.38
CA THR A 266 11.43 10.17 7.74
C THR A 266 10.24 9.83 8.63
N VAL A 267 10.06 10.58 9.71
CA VAL A 267 8.94 10.44 10.64
C VAL A 267 7.99 11.61 10.43
N LEU A 268 6.71 11.33 10.23
CA LEU A 268 5.65 12.34 10.15
C LEU A 268 5.03 12.52 11.54
N HIS A 269 5.15 13.71 12.07
CA HIS A 269 4.72 14.03 13.44
C HIS A 269 3.19 14.04 13.58
N GLY A 270 2.69 13.43 14.65
CA GLY A 270 1.27 13.32 14.94
C GLY A 270 0.48 12.38 14.04
N VAL A 271 1.13 11.73 13.04
CA VAL A 271 0.52 10.84 12.05
C VAL A 271 0.49 9.40 12.55
N GLY A 272 -0.57 8.66 12.23
CA GLY A 272 -0.74 7.25 12.52
C GLY A 272 -0.38 6.34 11.34
N HIS A 273 -1.25 5.34 11.08
CA HIS A 273 -1.00 4.27 10.11
C HIS A 273 -1.36 4.62 8.65
N TYR A 274 -2.11 5.72 8.43
CA TYR A 274 -2.60 6.13 7.11
C TYR A 274 -2.04 7.48 6.65
N PRO A 275 -0.71 7.66 6.51
CA PRO A 275 -0.11 8.95 6.15
C PRO A 275 -0.68 9.59 4.89
N ALA A 276 -1.08 8.78 3.89
CA ALA A 276 -1.65 9.28 2.64
C ALA A 276 -3.01 9.98 2.82
N GLU A 277 -3.76 9.60 3.84
CA GLU A 277 -5.05 10.21 4.19
C GLU A 277 -4.91 11.22 5.32
N GLU A 278 -4.11 10.90 6.36
CA GLU A 278 -3.94 11.76 7.54
C GLU A 278 -3.17 13.04 7.22
N ALA A 279 -2.14 12.95 6.38
CA ALA A 279 -1.16 14.01 6.14
C ALA A 279 -0.65 13.99 4.69
N PRO A 280 -1.53 14.10 3.67
CA PRO A 280 -1.13 14.00 2.27
C PRO A 280 -0.12 15.06 1.85
N ASP A 281 -0.22 16.27 2.36
CA ASP A 281 0.68 17.38 2.04
C ASP A 281 2.08 17.11 2.59
N GLU A 282 2.19 16.75 3.87
CA GLU A 282 3.45 16.40 4.53
C GLU A 282 4.08 15.14 3.90
N LEU A 283 3.25 14.18 3.47
CA LEU A 283 3.72 13.00 2.78
C LEU A 283 4.35 13.37 1.44
N VAL A 284 3.66 14.16 0.61
CA VAL A 284 4.17 14.58 -0.70
C VAL A 284 5.44 15.40 -0.57
N GLU A 285 5.49 16.34 0.38
CA GLU A 285 6.70 17.11 0.69
C GLU A 285 7.89 16.21 1.09
N ALA A 286 7.63 15.19 1.92
CA ALA A 286 8.67 14.26 2.37
C ALA A 286 9.21 13.36 1.25
N ILE A 287 8.34 12.91 0.32
CA ILE A 287 8.73 11.97 -0.74
C ILE A 287 9.19 12.67 -2.04
N GLY A 288 8.78 13.92 -2.27
CA GLY A 288 9.05 14.66 -3.50
C GLY A 288 10.53 14.68 -3.91
N PRO A 289 11.47 15.08 -3.06
CA PRO A 289 12.90 15.09 -3.40
C PRO A 289 13.43 13.71 -3.78
N PHE A 290 13.00 12.65 -3.09
CA PHE A 290 13.39 11.28 -3.41
C PHE A 290 12.82 10.82 -4.76
N LEU A 291 11.56 11.15 -5.03
CA LEU A 291 10.92 10.79 -6.30
C LEU A 291 11.56 11.53 -7.48
N ALA A 292 11.97 12.78 -7.29
CA ALA A 292 12.70 13.53 -8.33
C ALA A 292 14.03 12.85 -8.72
N ASP A 293 14.70 12.18 -7.78
CA ASP A 293 15.95 11.46 -8.04
C ASP A 293 15.71 10.10 -8.73
N VAL A 294 14.66 9.34 -8.36
CA VAL A 294 14.45 7.96 -8.82
C VAL A 294 13.43 7.82 -9.95
N ALA A 295 12.54 8.78 -10.10
CA ALA A 295 11.50 8.86 -11.12
C ALA A 295 11.27 10.33 -11.51
N PRO A 296 12.24 10.94 -12.24
CA PRO A 296 12.16 12.35 -12.57
C PRO A 296 10.86 12.68 -13.31
N ALA A 297 10.35 13.89 -13.07
CA ALA A 297 9.21 14.43 -13.78
C ALA A 297 9.53 14.59 -15.28
N ALA A 298 8.48 14.65 -16.11
CA ALA A 298 8.61 14.86 -17.55
C ALA A 298 9.10 16.27 -17.88
#